data_e9e1b6495f0743f438557cd8368660a6
#
_entry.id   e9e1b6495f0743f438557cd8368660a6
#
_cell.length_a   1.000
_cell.length_b   1.000
_cell.length_c   1.000
_cell.angle_alpha   90.00
_cell.angle_beta   90.00
_cell.angle_gamma   90.00
#
_symmetry.space_group_name_H-M   'P 1'
#
loop_
_entity.id
_entity.type
_entity.pdbx_description
1 polymer ?
#
loop_
_entity_poly.entity_id
_entity_poly.type
_entity_poly.pdbx_seq_one_letter_code
_entity_poly.pdbx_strand_id
1 'polypeptide(L)'
;MVKSQNNQVFNNKLSRNPFAELPREVSVLSAVAFFVAVGFGLIIPAIPIFAASFGVSKTAIGFIISSFAIMRFSSGLISGKLVDRFGERAVLGFGLFMVSFFTLLTALAQSYGQLLTFRTLGGLGSSMFSVSAGSLLMRSVSDEYRGRAQSLYNGGFLVGGVAGPAVGGILSSFSLRAPFFVYSVTLAMAGTIALVFLSEKRLGNKTDLPTNLIGQTTLKQAFKLRPYQIALALAFINNWVLFGLRSSILPLFVTEELGSTATVAGIGLTIGALIQGLFLLKAGKFSDEKGRKAALILGGSYVLFGVLMLSFTTSPLWYFISMALFGLGGAYVGTAPGSVVGDIINGRGGQVIGAWQMAGDAGMIVGPILVGFLTDNYSYQTAFLVSAVISAIAILLSVLLPETRSSHLDNGLIIDKNKQEL
;
A
#
# COMPACT_ATOMS: atom_id res chain seq x y z
N MET A 1 27.95 -42.88 -8.91
CA MET A 1 28.54 -41.57 -9.21
C MET A 1 27.54 -40.49 -9.64
N VAL A 2 26.44 -40.81 -10.30
CA VAL A 2 25.44 -39.80 -10.77
C VAL A 2 24.60 -39.13 -9.65
N LYS A 3 24.33 -39.83 -8.52
CA LYS A 3 23.59 -39.23 -7.37
C LYS A 3 24.37 -38.21 -6.56
N SER A 4 25.70 -38.24 -6.59
CA SER A 4 26.58 -37.29 -5.86
C SER A 4 26.67 -35.94 -6.57
N GLN A 5 26.62 -35.90 -7.89
CA GLN A 5 26.68 -34.66 -8.67
C GLN A 5 25.36 -33.86 -8.59
N ASN A 6 24.21 -34.52 -8.54
CA ASN A 6 22.92 -33.84 -8.40
C ASN A 6 22.75 -33.16 -7.03
N ASN A 7 23.27 -33.74 -5.95
CA ASN A 7 23.23 -33.13 -4.62
C ASN A 7 24.18 -31.94 -4.47
N GLN A 8 25.32 -31.89 -5.19
CA GLN A 8 26.21 -30.73 -5.19
C GLN A 8 25.65 -29.57 -6.01
N VAL A 9 24.94 -29.85 -7.10
CA VAL A 9 24.25 -28.82 -7.91
C VAL A 9 23.06 -28.23 -7.15
N PHE A 10 22.34 -29.05 -6.36
CA PHE A 10 21.24 -28.57 -5.52
C PHE A 10 21.71 -27.78 -4.32
N ASN A 11 22.78 -28.19 -3.64
CA ASN A 11 23.35 -27.45 -2.50
C ASN A 11 24.06 -26.16 -2.92
N ASN A 12 24.64 -26.08 -4.12
CA ASN A 12 25.25 -24.84 -4.64
C ASN A 12 24.20 -23.79 -5.07
N LYS A 13 22.94 -24.20 -5.36
CA LYS A 13 21.83 -23.26 -5.62
C LYS A 13 21.24 -22.64 -4.34
N LEU A 14 21.38 -23.30 -3.20
CA LEU A 14 20.85 -22.82 -1.91
C LEU A 14 21.77 -21.82 -1.18
N SER A 15 23.05 -21.67 -1.58
CA SER A 15 24.01 -20.76 -0.94
C SER A 15 24.20 -19.43 -1.66
N ARG A 16 23.59 -19.21 -2.82
CA ARG A 16 23.63 -17.92 -3.52
C ARG A 16 22.57 -16.98 -2.96
N ASN A 17 23.00 -15.81 -2.51
CA ASN A 17 22.11 -14.70 -2.13
C ASN A 17 21.07 -14.51 -3.25
N PRO A 18 19.75 -14.72 -2.97
CA PRO A 18 18.71 -14.70 -4.00
C PRO A 18 18.55 -13.33 -4.69
N PHE A 19 19.20 -12.30 -4.13
CA PHE A 19 19.20 -10.93 -4.66
C PHE A 19 20.48 -10.57 -5.42
N ALA A 20 21.51 -11.44 -5.42
CA ALA A 20 22.79 -11.16 -6.09
C ALA A 20 22.67 -11.09 -7.62
N GLU A 21 21.63 -11.68 -8.20
CA GLU A 21 21.36 -11.70 -9.63
C GLU A 21 20.49 -10.53 -10.12
N LEU A 22 19.97 -9.69 -9.19
CA LEU A 22 19.13 -8.56 -9.56
C LEU A 22 19.97 -7.38 -10.05
N PRO A 23 19.53 -6.68 -11.10
CA PRO A 23 20.18 -5.46 -11.57
C PRO A 23 20.31 -4.42 -10.46
N ARG A 24 21.36 -3.59 -10.54
CA ARG A 24 21.63 -2.51 -9.59
C ARG A 24 20.44 -1.54 -9.47
N GLU A 25 19.70 -1.34 -10.55
CA GLU A 25 18.52 -0.48 -10.63
C GLU A 25 17.44 -0.89 -9.62
N VAL A 26 17.25 -2.20 -9.39
CA VAL A 26 16.29 -2.71 -8.41
C VAL A 26 16.72 -2.35 -6.98
N SER A 27 18.01 -2.48 -6.67
CA SER A 27 18.55 -2.10 -5.34
C SER A 27 18.44 -0.60 -5.10
N VAL A 28 18.70 0.22 -6.14
CA VAL A 28 18.54 1.68 -6.06
C VAL A 28 17.06 2.05 -5.83
N LEU A 29 16.14 1.43 -6.58
CA LEU A 29 14.70 1.65 -6.38
C LEU A 29 14.23 1.22 -4.98
N SER A 30 14.79 0.15 -4.43
CA SER A 30 14.50 -0.29 -3.05
C SER A 30 14.99 0.72 -2.02
N ALA A 31 16.17 1.31 -2.22
CA ALA A 31 16.68 2.38 -1.36
C ALA A 31 15.80 3.64 -1.46
N VAL A 32 15.40 4.03 -2.67
CA VAL A 32 14.46 5.14 -2.88
C VAL A 32 13.13 4.85 -2.16
N ALA A 33 12.58 3.64 -2.32
CA ALA A 33 11.35 3.21 -1.65
C ALA A 33 11.48 3.28 -0.12
N PHE A 34 12.61 2.89 0.44
CA PHE A 34 12.90 2.99 1.88
C PHE A 34 12.84 4.44 2.37
N PHE A 35 13.55 5.39 1.73
CA PHE A 35 13.52 6.80 2.15
C PHE A 35 12.14 7.44 2.00
N VAL A 36 11.41 7.11 0.93
CA VAL A 36 10.02 7.56 0.74
C VAL A 36 9.13 7.01 1.86
N ALA A 37 9.26 5.73 2.21
CA ALA A 37 8.42 5.08 3.21
C ALA A 37 8.74 5.53 4.63
N VAL A 38 10.01 5.74 5.00
CA VAL A 38 10.40 6.34 6.28
C VAL A 38 9.71 7.69 6.45
N GLY A 39 9.88 8.56 5.46
CA GLY A 39 9.30 9.89 5.53
C GLY A 39 7.78 9.90 5.49
N PHE A 40 7.15 9.05 4.67
CA PHE A 40 5.70 8.89 4.67
C PHE A 40 5.18 8.40 6.04
N GLY A 41 5.87 7.44 6.64
CA GLY A 41 5.54 6.96 7.99
C GLY A 41 5.59 8.06 9.05
N LEU A 42 6.57 9.00 8.96
CA LEU A 42 6.68 10.14 9.87
C LEU A 42 5.43 11.00 9.90
N ILE A 43 4.82 11.24 8.74
CA ILE A 43 3.69 12.16 8.62
C ILE A 43 2.33 11.51 8.90
N ILE A 44 2.23 10.18 8.94
CA ILE A 44 0.95 9.49 9.21
C ILE A 44 0.31 9.97 10.51
N PRO A 45 0.97 9.93 11.69
CA PRO A 45 0.40 10.48 12.92
C PRO A 45 0.34 12.01 12.93
N ALA A 46 1.23 12.68 12.20
CA ALA A 46 1.38 14.13 12.24
C ALA A 46 0.30 14.89 11.45
N ILE A 47 -0.11 14.39 10.26
CA ILE A 47 -1.07 15.09 9.38
C ILE A 47 -2.37 15.43 10.11
N PRO A 48 -3.10 14.48 10.71
CA PRO A 48 -4.38 14.78 11.33
C PRO A 48 -4.24 15.72 12.52
N ILE A 49 -3.19 15.56 13.34
CA ILE A 49 -2.95 16.39 14.52
C ILE A 49 -2.58 17.82 14.09
N PHE A 50 -1.73 17.99 13.06
CA PHE A 50 -1.38 19.29 12.53
C PHE A 50 -2.58 19.98 11.88
N ALA A 51 -3.40 19.25 11.15
CA ALA A 51 -4.63 19.80 10.56
C ALA A 51 -5.63 20.25 11.64
N ALA A 52 -5.80 19.46 12.71
CA ALA A 52 -6.65 19.80 13.85
C ALA A 52 -6.21 21.10 14.55
N SER A 53 -4.91 21.45 14.55
CA SER A 53 -4.41 22.67 15.15
C SER A 53 -4.92 23.96 14.46
N PHE A 54 -5.50 23.85 13.26
CA PHE A 54 -6.17 24.97 12.58
C PHE A 54 -7.67 25.11 12.96
N GLY A 55 -8.16 24.32 13.92
CA GLY A 55 -9.55 24.40 14.40
C GLY A 55 -10.60 23.90 13.41
N VAL A 56 -10.22 23.01 12.48
CA VAL A 56 -11.14 22.47 11.45
C VAL A 56 -11.78 21.16 11.90
N SER A 57 -12.91 20.80 11.26
CA SER A 57 -13.62 19.56 11.52
C SER A 57 -12.83 18.31 11.10
N LYS A 58 -13.18 17.12 11.66
CA LYS A 58 -12.55 15.86 11.29
C LYS A 58 -12.82 15.49 9.83
N THR A 59 -13.95 15.90 9.30
CA THR A 59 -14.29 15.82 7.86
C THR A 59 -13.27 16.58 7.02
N ALA A 60 -12.96 17.82 7.41
CA ALA A 60 -11.95 18.64 6.73
C ALA A 60 -10.55 18.00 6.81
N ILE A 61 -10.21 17.41 7.95
CA ILE A 61 -8.95 16.65 8.11
C ILE A 61 -8.92 15.45 7.15
N GLY A 62 -10.03 14.72 7.03
CA GLY A 62 -10.19 13.65 6.06
C GLY A 62 -9.96 14.09 4.62
N PHE A 63 -10.44 15.31 4.26
CA PHE A 63 -10.20 15.90 2.94
C PHE A 63 -8.72 16.11 2.61
N ILE A 64 -7.86 16.40 3.57
CA ILE A 64 -6.41 16.55 3.33
C ILE A 64 -5.79 15.23 2.85
N ILE A 65 -6.20 14.11 3.44
CA ILE A 65 -5.71 12.78 3.07
C ILE A 65 -6.29 12.39 1.71
N SER A 66 -7.60 12.57 1.54
CA SER A 66 -8.33 12.22 0.32
C SER A 66 -7.90 13.05 -0.88
N SER A 67 -7.64 14.35 -0.72
CA SER A 67 -7.23 15.24 -1.81
C SER A 67 -5.87 14.86 -2.41
N PHE A 68 -4.94 14.41 -1.57
CA PHE A 68 -3.67 13.84 -2.03
C PHE A 68 -3.89 12.58 -2.89
N ALA A 69 -4.79 11.70 -2.46
CA ALA A 69 -5.13 10.49 -3.19
C ALA A 69 -5.87 10.80 -4.50
N ILE A 70 -6.81 11.74 -4.49
CA ILE A 70 -7.54 12.19 -5.69
C ILE A 70 -6.55 12.76 -6.72
N MET A 71 -5.65 13.63 -6.29
CA MET A 71 -4.66 14.22 -7.21
C MET A 71 -3.72 13.16 -7.78
N ARG A 72 -3.24 12.23 -6.94
CA ARG A 72 -2.40 11.11 -7.37
C ARG A 72 -3.12 10.24 -8.40
N PHE A 73 -4.38 9.91 -8.15
CA PHE A 73 -5.22 9.11 -9.02
C PHE A 73 -5.45 9.82 -10.38
N SER A 74 -5.91 11.06 -10.35
CA SER A 74 -6.26 11.83 -11.54
C SER A 74 -5.06 12.13 -12.44
N SER A 75 -3.86 12.27 -11.85
CA SER A 75 -2.64 12.56 -12.58
C SER A 75 -1.89 11.32 -13.11
N GLY A 76 -2.38 10.10 -12.82
CA GLY A 76 -1.71 8.86 -13.22
C GLY A 76 -1.48 8.74 -14.73
N LEU A 77 -2.48 9.07 -15.54
CA LEU A 77 -2.37 9.05 -17.00
C LEU A 77 -1.40 10.11 -17.54
N ILE A 78 -1.38 11.29 -16.91
CA ILE A 78 -0.44 12.37 -17.27
C ILE A 78 0.97 11.93 -16.93
N SER A 79 1.17 11.35 -15.75
CA SER A 79 2.46 10.81 -15.32
C SER A 79 2.98 9.73 -16.28
N GLY A 80 2.11 8.84 -16.77
CA GLY A 80 2.46 7.85 -17.80
C GLY A 80 2.96 8.49 -19.09
N LYS A 81 2.25 9.49 -19.61
CA LYS A 81 2.67 10.25 -20.81
C LYS A 81 4.01 10.97 -20.61
N LEU A 82 4.24 11.51 -19.41
CA LEU A 82 5.53 12.14 -19.07
C LEU A 82 6.67 11.11 -19.06
N VAL A 83 6.43 9.92 -18.51
CA VAL A 83 7.39 8.80 -18.55
C VAL A 83 7.70 8.39 -19.99
N ASP A 84 6.70 8.30 -20.83
CA ASP A 84 6.90 7.96 -22.25
C ASP A 84 7.72 9.00 -23.01
N ARG A 85 7.59 10.27 -22.64
CA ARG A 85 8.27 11.39 -23.30
C ARG A 85 9.68 11.67 -22.75
N PHE A 86 9.85 11.65 -21.43
CA PHE A 86 11.07 12.12 -20.77
C PHE A 86 11.88 10.98 -20.11
N GLY A 87 11.38 9.75 -20.12
CA GLY A 87 12.00 8.60 -19.47
C GLY A 87 11.69 8.49 -17.98
N GLU A 88 11.82 7.27 -17.46
CA GLU A 88 11.46 6.93 -16.08
C GLU A 88 12.32 7.65 -15.05
N ARG A 89 13.63 7.74 -15.27
CA ARG A 89 14.58 8.35 -14.33
C ARG A 89 14.28 9.83 -14.10
N ALA A 90 14.10 10.59 -15.17
CA ALA A 90 13.85 12.03 -15.08
C ALA A 90 12.50 12.32 -14.39
N VAL A 91 11.44 11.60 -14.78
CA VAL A 91 10.10 11.78 -14.21
C VAL A 91 10.05 11.33 -12.75
N LEU A 92 10.74 10.24 -12.39
CA LEU A 92 10.85 9.76 -11.02
C LEU A 92 11.55 10.79 -10.12
N GLY A 93 12.70 11.28 -10.54
CA GLY A 93 13.48 12.28 -9.79
C GLY A 93 12.71 13.59 -9.63
N PHE A 94 12.15 14.14 -10.73
CA PHE A 94 11.35 15.34 -10.68
C PHE A 94 10.12 15.18 -9.78
N GLY A 95 9.41 14.03 -9.87
CA GLY A 95 8.27 13.71 -9.01
C GLY A 95 8.63 13.73 -7.53
N LEU A 96 9.76 13.13 -7.15
CA LEU A 96 10.25 13.13 -5.76
C LEU A 96 10.61 14.52 -5.27
N PHE A 97 11.29 15.33 -6.07
CA PHE A 97 11.58 16.73 -5.71
C PHE A 97 10.31 17.57 -5.62
N MET A 98 9.33 17.34 -6.47
CA MET A 98 8.03 18.01 -6.40
C MET A 98 7.30 17.66 -5.10
N VAL A 99 7.26 16.36 -4.70
CA VAL A 99 6.68 15.98 -3.39
C VAL A 99 7.46 16.59 -2.25
N SER A 100 8.81 16.59 -2.31
CA SER A 100 9.68 17.21 -1.32
C SER A 100 9.35 18.69 -1.14
N PHE A 101 9.27 19.44 -2.24
CA PHE A 101 8.98 20.88 -2.24
C PHE A 101 7.60 21.17 -1.64
N PHE A 102 6.55 20.50 -2.08
CA PHE A 102 5.22 20.69 -1.52
C PHE A 102 5.09 20.20 -0.07
N THR A 103 5.87 19.19 0.33
CA THR A 103 5.95 18.78 1.74
C THR A 103 6.65 19.83 2.59
N LEU A 104 7.69 20.49 2.07
CA LEU A 104 8.33 21.66 2.72
C LEU A 104 7.33 22.82 2.89
N LEU A 105 6.57 23.16 1.85
CA LEU A 105 5.53 24.16 1.93
C LEU A 105 4.42 23.75 2.93
N THR A 106 4.10 22.47 3.00
CA THR A 106 3.17 21.92 4.02
C THR A 106 3.67 22.19 5.43
N ALA A 107 4.98 22.02 5.70
CA ALA A 107 5.58 22.35 7.00
C ALA A 107 5.46 23.84 7.34
N LEU A 108 5.45 24.72 6.33
CA LEU A 108 5.36 26.17 6.48
C LEU A 108 3.92 26.70 6.46
N ALA A 109 2.92 25.82 6.25
CA ALA A 109 1.50 26.23 6.17
C ALA A 109 1.05 26.97 7.44
N GLN A 110 0.33 28.06 7.24
CA GLN A 110 -0.23 28.91 8.31
C GLN A 110 -1.76 28.85 8.37
N SER A 111 -2.38 28.15 7.41
CA SER A 111 -3.82 27.95 7.36
C SER A 111 -4.17 26.59 6.80
N TYR A 112 -5.40 26.13 7.10
CA TYR A 112 -5.95 24.90 6.52
C TYR A 112 -5.94 24.91 4.98
N GLY A 113 -6.30 26.04 4.36
CA GLY A 113 -6.30 26.18 2.90
C GLY A 113 -4.91 25.98 2.28
N GLN A 114 -3.87 26.52 2.90
CA GLN A 114 -2.48 26.29 2.47
C GLN A 114 -2.09 24.81 2.64
N LEU A 115 -2.39 24.24 3.81
CA LEU A 115 -2.12 22.83 4.09
C LEU A 115 -2.80 21.92 3.05
N LEU A 116 -4.09 22.12 2.78
CA LEU A 116 -4.87 21.35 1.80
C LEU A 116 -4.27 21.51 0.39
N THR A 117 -3.98 22.73 -0.04
CA THR A 117 -3.44 23.00 -1.38
C THR A 117 -2.08 22.34 -1.58
N PHE A 118 -1.15 22.53 -0.63
CA PHE A 118 0.20 21.97 -0.76
C PHE A 118 0.19 20.43 -0.71
N ARG A 119 -0.65 19.85 0.15
CA ARG A 119 -0.82 18.38 0.19
C ARG A 119 -1.41 17.86 -1.11
N THR A 120 -2.44 18.52 -1.66
CA THR A 120 -3.05 18.13 -2.93
C THR A 120 -2.03 18.15 -4.07
N LEU A 121 -1.27 19.25 -4.22
CA LEU A 121 -0.24 19.38 -5.26
C LEU A 121 0.90 18.36 -5.10
N GLY A 122 1.25 17.98 -3.87
CA GLY A 122 2.18 16.89 -3.59
C GLY A 122 1.74 15.56 -4.19
N GLY A 123 0.43 15.32 -4.31
CA GLY A 123 -0.13 14.12 -4.93
C GLY A 123 0.29 13.93 -6.39
N LEU A 124 0.49 15.03 -7.12
CA LEU A 124 1.00 15.03 -8.52
C LEU A 124 2.41 14.39 -8.60
N GLY A 125 3.33 14.87 -7.79
CA GLY A 125 4.69 14.32 -7.72
C GLY A 125 4.70 12.86 -7.25
N SER A 126 3.80 12.49 -6.32
CA SER A 126 3.64 11.11 -5.87
C SER A 126 3.17 10.17 -6.99
N SER A 127 2.28 10.63 -7.86
CA SER A 127 1.87 9.90 -9.07
C SER A 127 3.05 9.68 -10.02
N MET A 128 3.82 10.73 -10.30
CA MET A 128 5.01 10.66 -11.15
C MET A 128 6.03 9.64 -10.59
N PHE A 129 6.29 9.68 -9.28
CA PHE A 129 7.14 8.69 -8.61
C PHE A 129 6.61 7.27 -8.78
N SER A 130 5.34 7.02 -8.45
CA SER A 130 4.77 5.67 -8.43
C SER A 130 4.73 5.04 -9.83
N VAL A 131 4.31 5.80 -10.85
CA VAL A 131 4.24 5.34 -12.23
C VAL A 131 5.64 5.06 -12.79
N SER A 132 6.58 5.97 -12.55
CA SER A 132 7.97 5.82 -13.02
C SER A 132 8.67 4.65 -12.34
N ALA A 133 8.52 4.50 -11.02
CA ALA A 133 9.13 3.41 -10.25
C ALA A 133 8.59 2.06 -10.69
N GLY A 134 7.27 1.93 -10.87
CA GLY A 134 6.63 0.71 -11.36
C GLY A 134 7.09 0.34 -12.77
N SER A 135 7.13 1.31 -13.71
CA SER A 135 7.62 1.11 -15.08
C SER A 135 9.09 0.67 -15.08
N LEU A 136 9.94 1.39 -14.34
CA LEU A 136 11.38 1.10 -14.25
C LEU A 136 11.64 -0.30 -13.68
N LEU A 137 10.94 -0.67 -12.60
CA LEU A 137 11.07 -1.98 -11.97
C LEU A 137 10.75 -3.11 -12.95
N MET A 138 9.64 -2.99 -13.70
CA MET A 138 9.22 -4.01 -14.66
C MET A 138 10.15 -4.10 -15.87
N ARG A 139 10.78 -3.00 -16.27
CA ARG A 139 11.73 -2.95 -17.40
C ARG A 139 13.16 -3.38 -17.02
N SER A 140 13.52 -3.28 -15.74
CA SER A 140 14.87 -3.60 -15.28
C SER A 140 15.16 -5.09 -15.21
N VAL A 141 14.15 -5.95 -15.22
CA VAL A 141 14.29 -7.40 -15.03
C VAL A 141 13.48 -8.20 -16.05
N SER A 142 13.98 -9.41 -16.39
CA SER A 142 13.19 -10.38 -17.16
C SER A 142 12.01 -10.92 -16.36
N ASP A 143 11.04 -11.50 -17.05
CA ASP A 143 9.78 -12.00 -16.46
C ASP A 143 10.02 -12.96 -15.26
N GLU A 144 11.06 -13.78 -15.34
CA GLU A 144 11.47 -14.73 -14.30
C GLU A 144 11.86 -14.05 -12.97
N TYR A 145 12.48 -12.86 -13.02
CA TYR A 145 12.98 -12.15 -11.83
C TYR A 145 12.02 -11.07 -11.31
N ARG A 146 10.87 -10.81 -11.99
CA ARG A 146 9.92 -9.75 -11.59
C ARG A 146 9.42 -9.91 -10.16
N GLY A 147 9.09 -11.14 -9.75
CA GLY A 147 8.63 -11.40 -8.38
C GLY A 147 9.68 -11.05 -7.33
N ARG A 148 10.95 -11.40 -7.58
CA ARG A 148 12.06 -11.08 -6.67
C ARG A 148 12.34 -9.57 -6.61
N ALA A 149 12.31 -8.90 -7.77
CA ALA A 149 12.49 -7.45 -7.84
C ALA A 149 11.38 -6.70 -7.11
N GLN A 150 10.11 -7.10 -7.31
CA GLN A 150 8.97 -6.54 -6.60
C GLN A 150 9.06 -6.78 -5.09
N SER A 151 9.50 -7.96 -4.66
CA SER A 151 9.68 -8.29 -3.24
C SER A 151 10.75 -7.42 -2.59
N LEU A 152 11.88 -7.18 -3.27
CA LEU A 152 12.94 -6.31 -2.76
C LEU A 152 12.47 -4.85 -2.67
N TYR A 153 11.77 -4.36 -3.68
CA TYR A 153 11.20 -3.02 -3.72
C TYR A 153 10.17 -2.82 -2.59
N ASN A 154 9.24 -3.76 -2.43
CA ASN A 154 8.24 -3.73 -1.35
C ASN A 154 8.89 -3.89 0.03
N GLY A 155 9.98 -4.65 0.13
CA GLY A 155 10.79 -4.76 1.34
C GLY A 155 11.35 -3.41 1.79
N GLY A 156 11.81 -2.57 0.85
CA GLY A 156 12.22 -1.20 1.13
C GLY A 156 11.10 -0.37 1.76
N PHE A 157 9.89 -0.42 1.18
CA PHE A 157 8.70 0.24 1.75
C PHE A 157 8.35 -0.29 3.14
N LEU A 158 8.39 -1.59 3.35
CA LEU A 158 8.03 -2.21 4.63
C LEU A 158 8.96 -1.76 5.75
N VAL A 159 10.28 -1.87 5.54
CA VAL A 159 11.29 -1.49 6.54
C VAL A 159 11.20 0.01 6.87
N GLY A 160 11.06 0.86 5.84
CA GLY A 160 10.89 2.30 6.04
C GLY A 160 9.60 2.65 6.79
N GLY A 161 8.50 1.97 6.44
CA GLY A 161 7.18 2.21 7.05
C GLY A 161 7.06 1.78 8.51
N VAL A 162 7.89 0.84 8.99
CA VAL A 162 7.86 0.38 10.38
C VAL A 162 8.39 1.44 11.35
N ALA A 163 9.53 2.06 11.05
CA ALA A 163 10.17 3.03 11.97
C ALA A 163 9.50 4.42 11.92
N GLY A 164 8.91 4.76 10.78
CA GLY A 164 8.38 6.10 10.51
C GLY A 164 7.40 6.62 11.56
N PRO A 165 6.30 5.91 11.88
CA PRO A 165 5.25 6.44 12.75
C PRO A 165 5.70 6.74 14.17
N ALA A 166 6.57 5.92 14.80
CA ALA A 166 7.10 6.20 16.13
C ALA A 166 7.96 7.47 16.14
N VAL A 167 8.88 7.57 15.18
CA VAL A 167 9.73 8.76 15.04
C VAL A 167 8.88 10.00 14.73
N GLY A 168 7.86 9.85 13.87
CA GLY A 168 6.91 10.93 13.56
C GLY A 168 6.11 11.40 14.76
N GLY A 169 5.65 10.48 15.60
CA GLY A 169 4.97 10.78 16.86
C GLY A 169 5.88 11.53 17.84
N ILE A 170 7.13 11.10 18.00
CA ILE A 170 8.13 11.76 18.83
C ILE A 170 8.43 13.18 18.29
N LEU A 171 8.68 13.33 17.01
CA LEU A 171 8.93 14.64 16.40
C LEU A 171 7.72 15.57 16.56
N SER A 172 6.50 15.04 16.45
CA SER A 172 5.27 15.82 16.63
C SER A 172 5.09 16.34 18.06
N SER A 173 5.66 15.66 19.06
CA SER A 173 5.63 16.14 20.45
C SER A 173 6.53 17.37 20.68
N PHE A 174 7.58 17.54 19.88
CA PHE A 174 8.42 18.74 19.92
C PHE A 174 7.86 19.85 19.02
N SER A 175 7.42 19.49 17.81
CA SER A 175 6.81 20.42 16.86
C SER A 175 5.95 19.67 15.86
N LEU A 176 4.70 20.10 15.69
CA LEU A 176 3.77 19.53 14.68
C LEU A 176 4.31 19.67 13.24
N ARG A 177 5.26 20.57 13.01
CA ARG A 177 5.88 20.84 11.71
C ARG A 177 7.12 19.98 11.45
N ALA A 178 7.81 19.52 12.50
CA ALA A 178 9.07 18.79 12.40
C ALA A 178 8.98 17.53 11.51
N PRO A 179 7.96 16.67 11.59
CA PRO A 179 7.83 15.49 10.71
C PRO A 179 7.83 15.85 9.23
N PHE A 180 7.22 16.99 8.85
CA PHE A 180 7.15 17.43 7.45
C PHE A 180 8.50 17.94 6.94
N PHE A 181 9.28 18.66 7.76
CA PHE A 181 10.64 19.04 7.40
C PHE A 181 11.53 17.83 7.16
N VAL A 182 11.50 16.86 8.09
CA VAL A 182 12.29 15.64 7.94
C VAL A 182 11.82 14.84 6.70
N TYR A 183 10.52 14.75 6.46
CA TYR A 183 9.99 14.06 5.26
C TYR A 183 10.44 14.77 3.97
N SER A 184 10.40 16.10 3.93
CA SER A 184 10.89 16.85 2.77
C SER A 184 12.36 16.50 2.46
N VAL A 185 13.21 16.44 3.49
CA VAL A 185 14.62 16.06 3.34
C VAL A 185 14.77 14.60 2.85
N THR A 186 14.05 13.64 3.43
CA THR A 186 14.12 12.23 2.99
C THR A 186 13.67 12.06 1.54
N LEU A 187 12.65 12.82 1.09
CA LEU A 187 12.22 12.84 -0.31
C LEU A 187 13.27 13.45 -1.24
N ALA A 188 13.91 14.54 -0.83
CA ALA A 188 15.01 15.14 -1.60
C ALA A 188 16.20 14.17 -1.73
N MET A 189 16.55 13.46 -0.64
CA MET A 189 17.55 12.39 -0.67
C MET A 189 17.15 11.27 -1.64
N ALA A 190 15.91 10.80 -1.57
CA ALA A 190 15.39 9.79 -2.47
C ALA A 190 15.46 10.23 -3.94
N GLY A 191 15.08 11.48 -4.23
CA GLY A 191 15.19 12.08 -5.56
C GLY A 191 16.63 12.17 -6.06
N THR A 192 17.55 12.59 -5.18
CA THR A 192 18.99 12.65 -5.49
C THR A 192 19.55 11.26 -5.79
N ILE A 193 19.24 10.26 -4.94
CA ILE A 193 19.66 8.87 -5.15
C ILE A 193 19.15 8.37 -6.50
N ALA A 194 17.88 8.65 -6.84
CA ALA A 194 17.31 8.26 -8.11
C ALA A 194 18.05 8.90 -9.30
N LEU A 195 18.28 10.21 -9.27
CA LEU A 195 18.96 10.92 -10.37
C LEU A 195 20.45 10.57 -10.51
N VAL A 196 21.14 10.26 -9.41
CA VAL A 196 22.57 9.96 -9.45
C VAL A 196 22.83 8.49 -9.82
N PHE A 197 22.08 7.55 -9.24
CA PHE A 197 22.42 6.13 -9.31
C PHE A 197 21.60 5.32 -10.33
N LEU A 198 20.45 5.82 -10.83
CA LEU A 198 19.73 5.17 -11.93
C LEU A 198 20.36 5.54 -13.27
N SER A 199 20.46 4.57 -14.18
CA SER A 199 21.03 4.75 -15.52
C SER A 199 20.02 4.39 -16.60
N GLU A 200 19.72 5.34 -17.51
CA GLU A 200 18.82 5.10 -18.65
C GLU A 200 19.46 4.17 -19.71
N LYS A 201 20.79 4.20 -19.86
CA LYS A 201 21.51 3.43 -20.87
C LYS A 201 21.44 1.91 -20.66
N ARG A 202 21.14 1.44 -19.46
CA ARG A 202 21.03 0.02 -19.12
C ARG A 202 19.61 -0.52 -19.27
N LEU A 203 18.64 0.34 -19.50
CA LEU A 203 17.25 -0.03 -19.75
C LEU A 203 17.13 -0.33 -21.24
N GLY A 204 17.02 -1.61 -21.61
CA GLY A 204 16.93 -2.06 -22.99
C GLY A 204 15.88 -1.31 -23.82
N ASN A 205 16.07 -1.26 -25.13
CA ASN A 205 15.19 -0.58 -26.07
C ASN A 205 13.73 -1.07 -25.91
N LYS A 206 12.77 -0.15 -26.05
CA LYS A 206 11.30 -0.36 -25.95
C LYS A 206 10.75 -1.42 -26.91
N THR A 207 11.55 -1.96 -27.84
CA THR A 207 11.10 -2.65 -29.06
C THR A 207 10.97 -4.18 -28.96
N ASP A 208 11.49 -4.84 -27.91
CA ASP A 208 11.59 -6.32 -27.92
C ASP A 208 10.61 -7.01 -26.95
N LEU A 209 9.41 -6.49 -26.79
CA LEU A 209 8.38 -7.21 -26.07
C LEU A 209 7.55 -8.05 -27.06
N PRO A 210 7.66 -9.39 -27.03
CA PRO A 210 6.81 -10.22 -27.88
C PRO A 210 5.34 -9.95 -27.55
N THR A 211 4.64 -9.34 -28.49
CA THR A 211 3.20 -9.10 -28.42
C THR A 211 2.44 -10.37 -28.77
N ASN A 212 2.72 -11.49 -28.11
CA ASN A 212 1.84 -12.64 -28.21
C ASN A 212 0.58 -12.38 -27.38
N LEU A 213 -0.40 -11.74 -28.04
CA LEU A 213 -1.70 -11.33 -27.45
C LEU A 213 -2.68 -12.50 -27.30
N ILE A 214 -2.26 -13.74 -27.52
CA ILE A 214 -3.16 -14.91 -27.46
C ILE A 214 -3.42 -15.22 -25.97
N GLY A 215 -4.66 -14.99 -25.53
CA GLY A 215 -5.15 -15.43 -24.22
C GLY A 215 -5.05 -14.43 -23.07
N GLN A 216 -4.86 -13.12 -23.32
CA GLN A 216 -4.86 -12.12 -22.22
C GLN A 216 -6.26 -11.92 -21.64
N THR A 217 -6.37 -11.99 -20.29
CA THR A 217 -7.62 -11.66 -19.59
C THR A 217 -7.96 -10.18 -19.80
N THR A 218 -9.06 -9.90 -20.49
CA THR A 218 -9.57 -8.53 -20.67
C THR A 218 -10.27 -8.06 -19.41
N LEU A 219 -10.29 -6.73 -19.18
CA LEU A 219 -11.00 -6.14 -18.06
C LEU A 219 -12.49 -6.54 -18.03
N LYS A 220 -13.15 -6.58 -19.22
CA LYS A 220 -14.55 -7.00 -19.34
C LYS A 220 -14.77 -8.45 -18.92
N GLN A 221 -13.82 -9.35 -19.22
CA GLN A 221 -13.87 -10.75 -18.75
C GLN A 221 -13.68 -10.83 -17.25
N ALA A 222 -12.67 -10.11 -16.70
CA ALA A 222 -12.40 -10.09 -15.28
C ALA A 222 -13.61 -9.60 -14.46
N PHE A 223 -14.30 -8.54 -14.89
CA PHE A 223 -15.50 -8.03 -14.21
C PHE A 223 -16.67 -9.02 -14.15
N LYS A 224 -16.72 -10.03 -15.03
CA LYS A 224 -17.73 -11.10 -14.96
C LYS A 224 -17.40 -12.16 -13.89
N LEU A 225 -16.17 -12.23 -13.42
CA LEU A 225 -15.72 -13.22 -12.44
C LEU A 225 -16.03 -12.76 -11.02
N ARG A 226 -16.81 -13.54 -10.27
CA ARG A 226 -17.11 -13.28 -8.85
C ARG A 226 -15.85 -13.06 -7.99
N PRO A 227 -14.78 -13.87 -8.11
CA PRO A 227 -13.56 -13.63 -7.34
C PRO A 227 -12.96 -12.25 -7.56
N TYR A 228 -13.01 -11.73 -8.79
CA TYR A 228 -12.50 -10.41 -9.10
C TYR A 228 -13.34 -9.28 -8.49
N GLN A 229 -14.67 -9.39 -8.56
CA GLN A 229 -15.59 -8.42 -7.93
C GLN A 229 -15.37 -8.36 -6.42
N ILE A 230 -15.21 -9.53 -5.78
CA ILE A 230 -14.89 -9.61 -4.36
C ILE A 230 -13.52 -8.99 -4.06
N ALA A 231 -12.49 -9.27 -4.87
CA ALA A 231 -11.16 -8.68 -4.70
C ALA A 231 -11.17 -7.14 -4.81
N LEU A 232 -12.01 -6.55 -5.69
CA LEU A 232 -12.22 -5.10 -5.78
C LEU A 232 -12.83 -4.55 -4.49
N ALA A 233 -13.90 -5.18 -3.97
CA ALA A 233 -14.54 -4.76 -2.74
C ALA A 233 -13.59 -4.88 -1.53
N LEU A 234 -12.80 -5.95 -1.45
CA LEU A 234 -11.81 -6.14 -0.41
C LEU A 234 -10.69 -5.10 -0.48
N ALA A 235 -10.25 -4.71 -1.68
CA ALA A 235 -9.28 -3.64 -1.85
C ALA A 235 -9.83 -2.29 -1.35
N PHE A 236 -11.07 -1.97 -1.68
CA PHE A 236 -11.75 -0.78 -1.17
C PHE A 236 -11.84 -0.78 0.36
N ILE A 237 -12.33 -1.86 0.96
CA ILE A 237 -12.52 -1.97 2.41
C ILE A 237 -11.17 -1.93 3.15
N ASN A 238 -10.15 -2.61 2.64
CA ASN A 238 -8.82 -2.58 3.24
C ASN A 238 -8.24 -1.17 3.29
N ASN A 239 -8.38 -0.40 2.21
CA ASN A 239 -7.91 0.99 2.18
C ASN A 239 -8.81 1.95 2.97
N TRP A 240 -10.13 1.66 3.09
CA TRP A 240 -11.00 2.35 4.04
C TRP A 240 -10.44 2.25 5.47
N VAL A 241 -10.12 1.03 5.93
CA VAL A 241 -9.58 0.81 7.28
C VAL A 241 -8.20 1.46 7.42
N LEU A 242 -7.32 1.29 6.42
CA LEU A 242 -5.94 1.77 6.48
C LEU A 242 -5.87 3.31 6.49
N PHE A 243 -6.60 3.97 5.62
CA PHE A 243 -6.54 5.42 5.46
C PHE A 243 -7.68 6.15 6.18
N GLY A 244 -8.89 5.59 6.19
CA GLY A 244 -10.03 6.17 6.89
C GLY A 244 -9.90 6.10 8.40
N LEU A 245 -9.51 4.96 8.96
CA LEU A 245 -9.31 4.83 10.41
C LEU A 245 -7.88 5.14 10.84
N ARG A 246 -6.92 4.29 10.43
CA ARG A 246 -5.56 4.30 10.99
C ARG A 246 -4.80 5.59 10.71
N SER A 247 -4.92 6.14 9.51
CA SER A 247 -4.14 7.33 9.12
C SER A 247 -4.88 8.65 9.33
N SER A 248 -6.21 8.63 9.50
CA SER A 248 -7.04 9.84 9.64
C SER A 248 -7.47 10.09 11.07
N ILE A 249 -8.24 9.18 11.65
CA ILE A 249 -8.96 9.41 12.91
C ILE A 249 -8.23 8.86 14.12
N LEU A 250 -7.47 7.77 14.00
CA LEU A 250 -6.83 7.16 15.15
C LEU A 250 -5.83 8.07 15.89
N PRO A 251 -4.96 8.84 15.20
CA PRO A 251 -4.08 9.77 15.91
C PRO A 251 -4.85 10.83 16.70
N LEU A 252 -6.00 11.30 16.20
CA LEU A 252 -6.88 12.24 16.88
C LEU A 252 -7.60 11.59 18.07
N PHE A 253 -8.12 10.38 17.89
CA PHE A 253 -8.71 9.59 18.98
C PHE A 253 -7.76 9.43 20.17
N VAL A 254 -6.48 9.13 19.89
CA VAL A 254 -5.46 8.98 20.94
C VAL A 254 -5.18 10.30 21.66
N THR A 255 -5.17 11.42 20.95
CA THR A 255 -4.86 12.72 21.55
C THR A 255 -6.07 13.40 22.18
N GLU A 256 -7.27 13.27 21.61
CA GLU A 256 -8.48 13.96 22.07
C GLU A 256 -9.27 13.12 23.08
N GLU A 257 -9.58 11.83 22.76
CA GLU A 257 -10.41 10.97 23.62
C GLU A 257 -9.60 10.27 24.72
N LEU A 258 -8.42 9.73 24.37
CA LEU A 258 -7.57 9.07 25.37
C LEU A 258 -6.70 10.06 26.15
N GLY A 259 -6.75 11.35 25.86
CA GLY A 259 -5.95 12.39 26.51
C GLY A 259 -4.44 12.12 26.48
N SER A 260 -3.96 11.41 25.47
CA SER A 260 -2.59 10.95 25.36
C SER A 260 -1.79 11.80 24.36
N THR A 261 -0.57 11.39 24.02
CA THR A 261 0.34 12.18 23.20
C THR A 261 0.42 11.66 21.77
N ALA A 262 0.89 12.52 20.82
CA ALA A 262 1.21 12.11 19.47
C ALA A 262 2.25 10.97 19.44
N THR A 263 3.16 10.92 20.41
CA THR A 263 4.12 9.81 20.58
C THR A 263 3.41 8.48 20.79
N VAL A 264 2.39 8.43 21.65
CA VAL A 264 1.60 7.21 21.91
C VAL A 264 0.86 6.79 20.64
N ALA A 265 0.28 7.73 19.89
CA ALA A 265 -0.33 7.45 18.59
C ALA A 265 0.67 6.83 17.61
N GLY A 266 1.87 7.41 17.49
CA GLY A 266 2.94 6.91 16.63
C GLY A 266 3.46 5.53 17.05
N ILE A 267 3.64 5.27 18.34
CA ILE A 267 4.07 3.96 18.88
C ILE A 267 3.05 2.87 18.52
N GLY A 268 1.76 3.12 18.70
CA GLY A 268 0.72 2.15 18.33
C GLY A 268 0.73 1.82 16.85
N LEU A 269 0.85 2.82 15.98
CA LEU A 269 0.97 2.61 14.53
C LEU A 269 2.23 1.80 14.18
N THR A 270 3.34 2.03 14.88
CA THR A 270 4.59 1.27 14.72
C THR A 270 4.43 -0.19 15.19
N ILE A 271 3.75 -0.43 16.32
CA ILE A 271 3.42 -1.80 16.78
C ILE A 271 2.66 -2.54 15.68
N GLY A 272 1.63 -1.92 15.11
CA GLY A 272 0.88 -2.51 14.00
C GLY A 272 1.75 -2.82 12.79
N ALA A 273 2.59 -1.88 12.35
CA ALA A 273 3.48 -2.06 11.21
C ALA A 273 4.56 -3.14 11.48
N LEU A 274 5.12 -3.18 12.68
CA LEU A 274 6.12 -4.18 13.08
C LEU A 274 5.51 -5.59 13.07
N ILE A 275 4.34 -5.76 13.69
CA ILE A 275 3.65 -7.06 13.74
C ILE A 275 3.26 -7.49 12.32
N GLN A 276 2.75 -6.57 11.49
CA GLN A 276 2.45 -6.86 10.09
C GLN A 276 3.70 -7.37 9.35
N GLY A 277 4.84 -6.71 9.52
CA GLY A 277 6.11 -7.11 8.90
C GLY A 277 6.59 -8.49 9.36
N LEU A 278 6.55 -8.76 10.67
CA LEU A 278 6.96 -10.04 11.26
C LEU A 278 6.10 -11.23 10.78
N PHE A 279 4.82 -11.00 10.55
CA PHE A 279 3.89 -12.04 10.13
C PHE A 279 3.67 -12.12 8.62
N LEU A 280 4.19 -11.17 7.83
CA LEU A 280 3.94 -11.07 6.39
C LEU A 280 4.30 -12.36 5.63
N LEU A 281 5.49 -12.91 5.88
CA LEU A 281 5.94 -14.15 5.22
C LEU A 281 5.11 -15.36 5.68
N LYS A 282 4.76 -15.42 6.96
CA LYS A 282 3.90 -16.49 7.49
C LYS A 282 2.50 -16.41 6.91
N ALA A 283 1.95 -15.22 6.76
CA ALA A 283 0.65 -14.98 6.16
C ALA A 283 0.64 -15.35 4.66
N GLY A 284 1.69 -14.98 3.93
CA GLY A 284 1.87 -15.41 2.54
C GLY A 284 1.88 -16.93 2.41
N LYS A 285 2.74 -17.60 3.18
CA LYS A 285 2.82 -19.08 3.21
C LYS A 285 1.47 -19.73 3.57
N PHE A 286 0.79 -19.20 4.59
CA PHE A 286 -0.54 -19.67 4.98
C PHE A 286 -1.55 -19.54 3.84
N SER A 287 -1.56 -18.39 3.15
CA SER A 287 -2.40 -18.15 1.97
C SER A 287 -2.10 -19.14 0.84
N ASP A 288 -0.82 -19.48 0.63
CA ASP A 288 -0.42 -20.45 -0.39
C ASP A 288 -0.75 -21.90 0.00
N GLU A 289 -0.67 -22.29 1.27
CA GLU A 289 -0.89 -23.64 1.74
C GLU A 289 -2.35 -23.96 2.10
N LYS A 290 -3.05 -23.01 2.74
CA LYS A 290 -4.43 -23.19 3.24
C LYS A 290 -5.49 -22.55 2.35
N GLY A 291 -5.07 -21.74 1.36
CA GLY A 291 -5.93 -21.09 0.40
C GLY A 291 -6.16 -19.60 0.68
N ARG A 292 -6.55 -18.89 -0.37
CA ARG A 292 -6.79 -17.42 -0.34
C ARG A 292 -7.96 -17.06 0.57
N LYS A 293 -9.04 -17.84 0.47
CA LYS A 293 -10.25 -17.69 1.28
C LYS A 293 -9.96 -17.77 2.79
N ALA A 294 -9.22 -18.80 3.23
CA ALA A 294 -8.88 -18.99 4.64
C ALA A 294 -8.05 -17.83 5.18
N ALA A 295 -7.08 -17.35 4.40
CA ALA A 295 -6.24 -16.20 4.76
C ALA A 295 -7.05 -14.92 4.92
N LEU A 296 -7.99 -14.64 4.00
CA LEU A 296 -8.86 -13.46 4.04
C LEU A 296 -9.81 -13.47 5.22
N ILE A 297 -10.42 -14.62 5.55
CA ILE A 297 -11.30 -14.76 6.71
C ILE A 297 -10.51 -14.53 7.99
N LEU A 298 -9.35 -15.19 8.16
CA LEU A 298 -8.52 -15.06 9.35
C LEU A 298 -8.04 -13.61 9.53
N GLY A 299 -7.49 -13.01 8.48
CA GLY A 299 -7.00 -11.64 8.52
C GLY A 299 -8.11 -10.62 8.76
N GLY A 300 -9.25 -10.78 8.06
CA GLY A 300 -10.43 -9.95 8.25
C GLY A 300 -10.98 -10.03 9.69
N SER A 301 -10.95 -11.22 10.30
CA SER A 301 -11.36 -11.40 11.70
C SER A 301 -10.45 -10.62 12.67
N TYR A 302 -9.12 -10.66 12.49
CA TYR A 302 -8.21 -9.85 13.30
C TYR A 302 -8.48 -8.35 13.14
N VAL A 303 -8.72 -7.88 11.90
CA VAL A 303 -9.06 -6.47 11.64
C VAL A 303 -10.37 -6.12 12.33
N LEU A 304 -11.42 -6.93 12.18
CA LEU A 304 -12.72 -6.70 12.81
C LEU A 304 -12.61 -6.62 14.34
N PHE A 305 -11.92 -7.57 14.98
CA PHE A 305 -11.69 -7.54 16.43
C PHE A 305 -10.91 -6.31 16.87
N GLY A 306 -9.88 -5.90 16.10
CA GLY A 306 -9.13 -4.66 16.34
C GLY A 306 -10.02 -3.42 16.28
N VAL A 307 -10.91 -3.30 15.28
CA VAL A 307 -11.85 -2.18 15.14
C VAL A 307 -12.89 -2.18 16.27
N LEU A 308 -13.47 -3.35 16.58
CA LEU A 308 -14.42 -3.48 17.69
C LEU A 308 -13.79 -3.11 19.04
N MET A 309 -12.55 -3.54 19.29
CA MET A 309 -11.83 -3.19 20.50
C MET A 309 -11.63 -1.68 20.63
N LEU A 310 -11.36 -0.96 19.53
CA LEU A 310 -11.25 0.50 19.54
C LEU A 310 -12.54 1.18 20.00
N SER A 311 -13.71 0.62 19.64
CA SER A 311 -15.02 1.19 20.04
C SER A 311 -15.23 1.24 21.57
N PHE A 312 -14.49 0.41 22.31
CA PHE A 312 -14.57 0.31 23.78
C PHE A 312 -13.27 0.68 24.47
N THR A 313 -12.29 1.19 23.73
CA THR A 313 -10.96 1.53 24.24
C THR A 313 -11.01 2.79 25.10
N THR A 314 -10.54 2.68 26.36
CA THR A 314 -10.46 3.78 27.33
C THR A 314 -9.03 4.08 27.77
N SER A 315 -8.05 3.32 27.31
CA SER A 315 -6.65 3.50 27.71
C SER A 315 -5.66 3.19 26.58
N PRO A 316 -4.44 3.74 26.62
CA PRO A 316 -3.39 3.46 25.64
C PRO A 316 -3.03 1.97 25.50
N LEU A 317 -3.17 1.17 26.57
CA LEU A 317 -2.87 -0.26 26.49
C LEU A 317 -3.79 -0.99 25.51
N TRP A 318 -5.10 -0.75 25.59
CA TRP A 318 -6.07 -1.36 24.70
C TRP A 318 -5.91 -0.86 23.25
N TYR A 319 -5.51 0.39 23.08
CA TYR A 319 -5.11 0.93 21.77
C TYR A 319 -3.93 0.14 21.19
N PHE A 320 -2.88 -0.14 21.97
CA PHE A 320 -1.73 -0.92 21.48
C PHE A 320 -2.12 -2.35 21.11
N ILE A 321 -2.99 -3.00 21.89
CA ILE A 321 -3.50 -4.34 21.57
C ILE A 321 -4.31 -4.30 20.28
N SER A 322 -5.17 -3.29 20.08
CA SER A 322 -5.90 -3.10 18.84
C SER A 322 -4.96 -2.93 17.65
N MET A 323 -3.88 -2.15 17.79
CA MET A 323 -2.87 -1.98 16.74
C MET A 323 -2.12 -3.28 16.44
N ALA A 324 -1.86 -4.12 17.44
CA ALA A 324 -1.29 -5.44 17.25
C ALA A 324 -2.23 -6.35 16.42
N LEU A 325 -3.52 -6.34 16.71
CA LEU A 325 -4.54 -7.06 15.93
C LEU A 325 -4.63 -6.53 14.49
N PHE A 326 -4.58 -5.22 14.29
CA PHE A 326 -4.50 -4.61 12.96
C PHE A 326 -3.25 -5.06 12.19
N GLY A 327 -2.11 -5.18 12.86
CA GLY A 327 -0.88 -5.68 12.28
C GLY A 327 -1.00 -7.12 11.82
N LEU A 328 -1.53 -8.00 12.68
CA LEU A 328 -1.81 -9.40 12.34
C LEU A 328 -2.77 -9.50 11.15
N GLY A 329 -3.91 -8.82 11.23
CA GLY A 329 -4.88 -8.80 10.15
C GLY A 329 -4.30 -8.26 8.85
N GLY A 330 -3.57 -7.14 8.93
CA GLY A 330 -2.92 -6.50 7.80
C GLY A 330 -1.91 -7.39 7.05
N ALA A 331 -1.24 -8.31 7.75
CA ALA A 331 -0.35 -9.27 7.11
C ALA A 331 -1.10 -10.20 6.14
N TYR A 332 -2.30 -10.65 6.52
CA TYR A 332 -3.13 -11.55 5.69
C TYR A 332 -3.92 -10.78 4.61
N VAL A 333 -4.67 -9.73 5.01
CA VAL A 333 -5.51 -8.99 4.05
C VAL A 333 -4.72 -8.09 3.13
N GLY A 334 -3.46 -7.79 3.44
CA GLY A 334 -2.57 -7.03 2.57
C GLY A 334 -2.03 -7.82 1.38
N THR A 335 -1.90 -9.14 1.50
CA THR A 335 -1.31 -10.02 0.47
C THR A 335 -2.35 -10.80 -0.32
N ALA A 336 -3.34 -11.38 0.35
CA ALA A 336 -4.28 -12.32 -0.24
C ALA A 336 -5.16 -11.74 -1.37
N PRO A 337 -5.71 -10.50 -1.32
CA PRO A 337 -6.50 -9.98 -2.44
C PRO A 337 -5.70 -9.82 -3.73
N GLY A 338 -4.43 -9.41 -3.64
CA GLY A 338 -3.53 -9.33 -4.78
C GLY A 338 -3.26 -10.70 -5.39
N SER A 339 -3.13 -11.74 -4.56
CA SER A 339 -2.98 -13.12 -5.01
C SER A 339 -4.24 -13.62 -5.74
N VAL A 340 -5.44 -13.32 -5.23
CA VAL A 340 -6.71 -13.64 -5.92
C VAL A 340 -6.75 -13.02 -7.31
N VAL A 341 -6.35 -11.75 -7.43
CA VAL A 341 -6.28 -11.08 -8.74
C VAL A 341 -5.24 -11.74 -9.64
N GLY A 342 -4.07 -12.09 -9.10
CA GLY A 342 -3.02 -12.80 -9.81
C GLY A 342 -3.46 -14.17 -10.34
N ASP A 343 -4.22 -14.93 -9.53
CA ASP A 343 -4.72 -16.26 -9.90
C ASP A 343 -5.75 -16.24 -11.05
N ILE A 344 -6.39 -15.07 -11.30
CA ILE A 344 -7.42 -14.89 -12.33
C ILE A 344 -6.81 -14.42 -13.66
N ILE A 345 -5.63 -13.78 -13.62
CA ILE A 345 -5.04 -13.13 -14.79
C ILE A 345 -4.26 -14.14 -15.62
N ASN A 346 -4.65 -14.28 -16.89
CA ASN A 346 -3.83 -14.90 -17.92
C ASN A 346 -3.09 -13.80 -18.70
N GLY A 347 -1.78 -13.91 -18.84
CA GLY A 347 -0.94 -12.93 -19.51
C GLY A 347 -0.60 -11.71 -18.64
N ARG A 348 -0.45 -10.52 -19.26
CA ARG A 348 0.05 -9.32 -18.54
C ARG A 348 -0.97 -8.63 -17.65
N GLY A 349 -2.26 -8.72 -17.90
CA GLY A 349 -3.38 -8.25 -17.08
C GLY A 349 -3.32 -6.79 -16.56
N GLY A 350 -2.58 -5.89 -17.21
CA GLY A 350 -2.31 -4.54 -16.70
C GLY A 350 -3.58 -3.73 -16.38
N GLN A 351 -4.60 -3.81 -17.26
CA GLN A 351 -5.89 -3.14 -17.02
C GLN A 351 -6.65 -3.73 -15.82
N VAL A 352 -6.56 -5.05 -15.63
CA VAL A 352 -7.21 -5.76 -14.51
C VAL A 352 -6.55 -5.37 -13.18
N ILE A 353 -5.21 -5.35 -13.13
CA ILE A 353 -4.46 -4.89 -11.95
C ILE A 353 -4.73 -3.40 -11.69
N GLY A 354 -4.76 -2.58 -12.75
CA GLY A 354 -5.04 -1.15 -12.64
C GLY A 354 -6.41 -0.88 -12.02
N ALA A 355 -7.47 -1.54 -12.48
CA ALA A 355 -8.80 -1.37 -11.92
C ALA A 355 -8.91 -1.87 -10.47
N TRP A 356 -8.18 -2.93 -10.10
CA TRP A 356 -8.09 -3.37 -8.71
C TRP A 356 -7.39 -2.33 -7.82
N GLN A 357 -6.30 -1.72 -8.27
CA GLN A 357 -5.66 -0.63 -7.55
C GLN A 357 -6.57 0.60 -7.42
N MET A 358 -7.31 0.94 -8.49
CA MET A 358 -8.30 2.02 -8.46
C MET A 358 -9.40 1.79 -7.42
N ALA A 359 -9.86 0.55 -7.24
CA ALA A 359 -10.82 0.22 -6.19
C ALA A 359 -10.23 0.47 -4.79
N GLY A 360 -8.95 0.15 -4.57
CA GLY A 360 -8.24 0.51 -3.35
C GLY A 360 -8.12 2.03 -3.16
N ASP A 361 -7.74 2.76 -4.21
CA ASP A 361 -7.64 4.23 -4.15
C ASP A 361 -9.01 4.89 -3.85
N ALA A 362 -10.11 4.32 -4.34
CA ALA A 362 -11.45 4.78 -3.97
C ALA A 362 -11.71 4.65 -2.45
N GLY A 363 -11.27 3.55 -1.82
CA GLY A 363 -11.32 3.40 -0.36
C GLY A 363 -10.46 4.43 0.38
N MET A 364 -9.27 4.74 -0.14
CA MET A 364 -8.39 5.78 0.39
C MET A 364 -8.97 7.19 0.25
N ILE A 365 -9.79 7.43 -0.78
CA ILE A 365 -10.46 8.72 -1.01
C ILE A 365 -11.69 8.87 -0.14
N VAL A 366 -12.56 7.87 -0.14
CA VAL A 366 -13.87 7.93 0.52
C VAL A 366 -13.77 7.74 2.04
N GLY A 367 -12.87 6.83 2.48
CA GLY A 367 -12.73 6.43 3.88
C GLY A 367 -12.49 7.62 4.82
N PRO A 368 -11.44 8.43 4.63
CA PRO A 368 -11.12 9.54 5.54
C PRO A 368 -12.23 10.58 5.65
N ILE A 369 -12.92 10.90 4.55
CA ILE A 369 -14.02 11.88 4.52
C ILE A 369 -15.20 11.37 5.32
N LEU A 370 -15.65 10.14 5.04
CA LEU A 370 -16.84 9.59 5.71
C LEU A 370 -16.58 9.24 7.18
N VAL A 371 -15.39 8.72 7.51
CA VAL A 371 -15.04 8.46 8.92
C VAL A 371 -14.95 9.77 9.69
N GLY A 372 -14.38 10.84 9.08
CA GLY A 372 -14.36 12.18 9.65
C GLY A 372 -15.78 12.74 9.86
N PHE A 373 -16.65 12.60 8.85
CA PHE A 373 -18.05 13.02 8.93
C PHE A 373 -18.82 12.30 10.04
N LEU A 374 -18.64 10.99 10.18
CA LEU A 374 -19.26 10.21 11.26
C LEU A 374 -18.76 10.67 12.63
N THR A 375 -17.48 11.00 12.74
CA THR A 375 -16.90 11.48 14.00
C THR A 375 -17.41 12.89 14.36
N ASP A 376 -17.52 13.80 13.39
CA ASP A 376 -18.01 15.17 13.62
C ASP A 376 -19.48 15.21 14.03
N ASN A 377 -20.33 14.38 13.41
CA ASN A 377 -21.80 14.44 13.60
C ASN A 377 -22.31 13.49 14.70
N TYR A 378 -21.51 12.49 15.07
CA TYR A 378 -21.91 11.48 16.07
C TYR A 378 -20.81 11.31 17.12
N SER A 379 -19.84 10.41 16.88
CA SER A 379 -18.74 10.14 17.80
C SER A 379 -17.64 9.31 17.14
N TYR A 380 -16.45 9.22 17.78
CA TYR A 380 -15.41 8.26 17.44
C TYR A 380 -15.92 6.82 17.49
N GLN A 381 -16.72 6.49 18.51
CA GLN A 381 -17.31 5.16 18.66
C GLN A 381 -18.20 4.79 17.47
N THR A 382 -19.05 5.70 17.01
CA THR A 382 -19.91 5.49 15.82
C THR A 382 -19.06 5.23 14.57
N ALA A 383 -18.00 6.01 14.37
CA ALA A 383 -17.09 5.83 13.23
C ALA A 383 -16.39 4.46 13.26
N PHE A 384 -16.00 3.99 14.45
CA PHE A 384 -15.43 2.66 14.62
C PHE A 384 -16.47 1.57 14.39
N LEU A 385 -17.67 1.67 14.94
CA LEU A 385 -18.73 0.67 14.74
C LEU A 385 -19.15 0.54 13.28
N VAL A 386 -19.30 1.65 12.54
CA VAL A 386 -19.58 1.62 11.10
C VAL A 386 -18.44 0.93 10.35
N SER A 387 -17.19 1.21 10.71
CA SER A 387 -16.04 0.56 10.11
C SER A 387 -15.92 -0.92 10.50
N ALA A 388 -16.40 -1.31 11.68
CA ALA A 388 -16.54 -2.71 12.08
C ALA A 388 -17.57 -3.44 11.21
N VAL A 389 -18.72 -2.83 10.94
CA VAL A 389 -19.73 -3.38 10.01
C VAL A 389 -19.14 -3.56 8.61
N ILE A 390 -18.43 -2.56 8.10
CA ILE A 390 -17.74 -2.65 6.79
C ILE A 390 -16.70 -3.79 6.80
N SER A 391 -15.95 -3.96 7.91
CA SER A 391 -15.00 -5.06 8.06
C SER A 391 -15.69 -6.43 8.15
N ALA A 392 -16.86 -6.51 8.80
CA ALA A 392 -17.67 -7.74 8.83
C ALA A 392 -18.20 -8.09 7.42
N ILE A 393 -18.58 -7.09 6.62
CA ILE A 393 -18.95 -7.30 5.21
C ILE A 393 -17.76 -7.87 4.43
N ALA A 394 -16.53 -7.41 4.69
CA ALA A 394 -15.34 -7.99 4.05
C ALA A 394 -15.15 -9.48 4.39
N ILE A 395 -15.42 -9.88 5.64
CA ILE A 395 -15.36 -11.29 6.05
C ILE A 395 -16.46 -12.08 5.32
N LEU A 396 -17.69 -11.58 5.27
CA LEU A 396 -18.78 -12.21 4.55
C LEU A 396 -18.46 -12.40 3.07
N LEU A 397 -17.93 -11.37 2.41
CA LEU A 397 -17.47 -11.46 1.02
C LEU A 397 -16.35 -12.51 0.87
N SER A 398 -15.44 -12.60 1.85
CA SER A 398 -14.37 -13.60 1.86
C SER A 398 -14.92 -15.03 2.02
N VAL A 399 -15.99 -15.23 2.78
CA VAL A 399 -16.70 -16.53 2.90
C VAL A 399 -17.36 -16.89 1.57
N LEU A 400 -17.90 -15.93 0.83
CA LEU A 400 -18.50 -16.13 -0.48
C LEU A 400 -17.48 -16.27 -1.61
N LEU A 401 -16.21 -15.99 -1.36
CA LEU A 401 -15.13 -16.16 -2.33
C LEU A 401 -14.93 -17.64 -2.64
N PRO A 402 -15.01 -18.08 -3.90
CA PRO A 402 -14.53 -19.40 -4.29
C PRO A 402 -13.01 -19.46 -4.12
N GLU A 403 -12.46 -20.64 -3.75
CA GLU A 403 -11.02 -20.78 -3.64
C GLU A 403 -10.39 -20.65 -5.04
N THR A 404 -9.41 -19.75 -5.18
CA THR A 404 -8.79 -19.43 -6.48
C THR A 404 -7.42 -20.08 -6.66
N ARG A 405 -6.93 -20.81 -5.67
CA ARG A 405 -5.64 -21.48 -5.73
C ARG A 405 -5.58 -22.42 -6.94
N SER A 406 -4.48 -22.39 -7.68
CA SER A 406 -4.27 -23.09 -8.96
C SER A 406 -4.58 -24.60 -8.96
N SER A 407 -4.47 -25.30 -7.81
CA SER A 407 -4.83 -26.72 -7.69
C SER A 407 -6.34 -27.03 -7.84
N HIS A 408 -7.21 -26.00 -7.76
CA HIS A 408 -8.67 -26.15 -7.94
C HIS A 408 -9.17 -25.60 -9.29
N LEU A 409 -8.39 -24.73 -9.95
CA LEU A 409 -8.75 -24.17 -11.26
C LEU A 409 -8.58 -25.21 -12.39
N ASP A 410 -7.61 -26.12 -12.29
CA ASP A 410 -7.42 -27.18 -13.29
C ASP A 410 -8.61 -28.14 -13.39
N ASN A 411 -9.35 -28.35 -12.29
CA ASN A 411 -10.55 -29.17 -12.29
C ASN A 411 -11.84 -28.45 -12.74
N GLY A 412 -11.87 -27.10 -12.68
CA GLY A 412 -13.05 -26.29 -13.05
C GLY A 412 -13.03 -25.81 -14.50
N LEU A 413 -11.84 -25.52 -15.04
CA LEU A 413 -11.69 -25.04 -16.43
C LEU A 413 -11.74 -26.13 -17.50
N ILE A 414 -11.46 -27.40 -17.10
CA ILE A 414 -11.61 -28.54 -18.00
C ILE A 414 -13.11 -28.81 -18.30
N ILE A 415 -14.02 -28.42 -17.39
CA ILE A 415 -15.47 -28.62 -17.62
C ILE A 415 -16.05 -27.62 -18.61
N ASP A 416 -15.43 -26.45 -18.78
CA ASP A 416 -15.99 -25.40 -19.68
C ASP A 416 -15.42 -25.48 -21.11
N LYS A 417 -14.26 -26.12 -21.31
CA LYS A 417 -13.74 -26.39 -22.67
C LYS A 417 -14.58 -27.43 -23.42
N ASN A 418 -15.17 -28.38 -22.71
CA ASN A 418 -16.03 -29.40 -23.34
C ASN A 418 -17.46 -28.90 -23.64
N LYS A 419 -17.85 -27.70 -23.21
CA LYS A 419 -19.14 -27.08 -23.57
C LYS A 419 -19.06 -26.09 -24.74
N GLN A 420 -17.88 -25.83 -25.31
CA GLN A 420 -17.70 -25.00 -26.50
C GLN A 420 -17.45 -25.79 -27.79
N GLU A 421 -17.43 -27.13 -27.71
CA GLU A 421 -17.28 -28.01 -28.88
C GLU A 421 -18.54 -28.87 -29.17
N LEU A 422 -19.73 -28.46 -28.69
CA LEU A 422 -21.01 -29.07 -29.08
C LEU A 422 -21.94 -28.03 -29.67
#